data_de30f6af74d16fe2a88adf7efa007471
#
_entry.id   de30f6af74d16fe2a88adf7efa007471
#
_cell.length_a   1.000
_cell.length_b   1.000
_cell.length_c   1.000
_cell.angle_alpha   90.00
_cell.angle_beta   90.00
_cell.angle_gamma   90.00
#
_symmetry.space_group_name_H-M   'P 1'
#
loop_
_entity.id
_entity.type
_entity.pdbx_description
1 polymer ?
#
loop_
_entity_poly.entity_id
_entity_poly.type
_entity_poly.pdbx_seq_one_letter_code
_entity_poly.pdbx_strand_id
1 'polypeptide(L)'
;MKILSLDLSSTSSGYAVLKDGKIIDYGTIKSNDPDYVIRGHYMAESVRVLFSKYGSFDIVVIEELKVLKNQKVLAMLGVIQGMVIRECFNSQVEFIPPTMWRKPYGLNGKREEAKKKAIQYCKDKGVEVNTDDEAEAILLGKYFAKRVDSNLSV
;
A
#
# COMPACT_ATOMS: atom_id res chain seq x y z
N MET A 1 -7.27 -13.38 9.62
CA MET A 1 -7.17 -12.78 8.27
C MET A 1 -5.78 -12.15 8.09
N LYS A 2 -5.09 -12.52 7.01
CA LYS A 2 -3.76 -12.00 6.67
C LYS A 2 -3.87 -11.03 5.48
N ILE A 3 -3.41 -9.80 5.65
CA ILE A 3 -3.53 -8.71 4.68
C ILE A 3 -2.13 -8.28 4.25
N LEU A 4 -1.93 -8.10 2.95
CA LEU A 4 -0.85 -7.32 2.39
C LEU A 4 -1.42 -5.98 1.92
N SER A 5 -0.91 -4.88 2.44
CA SER A 5 -1.30 -3.53 2.03
C SER A 5 -0.17 -2.89 1.24
N LEU A 6 -0.50 -2.28 0.10
CA LEU A 6 0.45 -1.70 -0.84
C LEU A 6 0.06 -0.26 -1.21
N ASP A 7 0.96 0.68 -0.94
CA ASP A 7 0.93 2.03 -1.49
C ASP A 7 1.91 2.11 -2.66
N LEU A 8 1.40 1.83 -3.88
CA LEU A 8 2.23 1.66 -5.06
C LEU A 8 2.55 2.98 -5.75
N SER A 9 3.81 3.19 -6.04
CA SER A 9 4.31 4.28 -6.88
C SER A 9 5.32 3.78 -7.92
N SER A 10 5.86 4.68 -8.73
CA SER A 10 6.79 4.29 -9.79
C SER A 10 8.25 4.10 -9.31
N THR A 11 8.62 4.65 -8.17
CA THR A 11 10.02 4.64 -7.69
C THR A 11 10.15 4.16 -6.25
N SER A 12 9.14 4.44 -5.41
CA SER A 12 9.18 4.11 -3.99
C SER A 12 7.78 3.71 -3.56
N SER A 13 7.59 2.46 -3.20
CA SER A 13 6.29 1.88 -2.78
C SER A 13 6.37 1.42 -1.34
N GLY A 14 5.34 1.73 -0.56
CA GLY A 14 5.20 1.19 0.79
C GLY A 14 4.51 -0.17 0.79
N TYR A 15 4.89 -1.03 1.71
CA TYR A 15 4.14 -2.24 2.03
C TYR A 15 3.92 -2.38 3.52
N ALA A 16 2.82 -3.04 3.89
CA ALA A 16 2.57 -3.48 5.25
C ALA A 16 1.90 -4.86 5.25
N VAL A 17 2.39 -5.74 6.13
CA VAL A 17 1.81 -7.07 6.38
C VAL A 17 1.07 -7.01 7.70
N LEU A 18 -0.22 -7.35 7.67
CA LEU A 18 -1.05 -7.41 8.86
C LEU A 18 -1.62 -8.82 9.04
N LYS A 19 -1.73 -9.25 10.29
CA LYS A 19 -2.44 -10.48 10.67
C LYS A 19 -3.42 -10.16 11.80
N ASP A 20 -4.69 -10.42 11.58
CA ASP A 20 -5.77 -10.17 12.55
C ASP A 20 -5.70 -8.73 13.08
N GLY A 21 -5.56 -7.77 12.16
CA GLY A 21 -5.45 -6.34 12.46
C GLY A 21 -4.12 -5.89 13.09
N LYS A 22 -3.19 -6.80 13.41
CA LYS A 22 -1.87 -6.46 13.98
C LYS A 22 -0.81 -6.36 12.89
N ILE A 23 0.06 -5.36 12.99
CA ILE A 23 1.20 -5.19 12.08
C ILE A 23 2.23 -6.30 12.37
N ILE A 24 2.64 -7.02 11.33
CA ILE A 24 3.67 -8.08 11.40
C ILE A 24 5.00 -7.57 10.82
N ASP A 25 4.91 -6.85 9.70
CA ASP A 25 6.07 -6.30 8.99
C ASP A 25 5.62 -5.12 8.13
N TYR A 26 6.55 -4.24 7.80
CA TYR A 26 6.33 -3.14 6.87
C TYR A 26 7.68 -2.65 6.35
N GLY A 27 7.64 -1.92 5.27
CA GLY A 27 8.85 -1.33 4.71
C GLY A 27 8.59 -0.63 3.39
N THR A 28 9.68 -0.26 2.75
CA THR A 28 9.68 0.45 1.46
C THR A 28 10.42 -0.36 0.41
N ILE A 29 9.81 -0.49 -0.77
CA ILE A 29 10.41 -1.05 -1.98
C ILE A 29 10.84 0.11 -2.87
N LYS A 30 12.14 0.22 -3.20
CA LYS A 30 12.69 1.33 -4.00
C LYS A 30 13.42 0.83 -5.23
N SER A 31 13.18 1.48 -6.36
CA SER A 31 13.96 1.30 -7.59
C SER A 31 14.10 2.64 -8.30
N ASN A 32 15.32 3.02 -8.63
CA ASN A 32 15.67 4.25 -9.35
C ASN A 32 16.09 3.97 -10.79
N ASP A 33 15.75 2.78 -11.33
CA ASP A 33 16.04 2.47 -12.74
C ASP A 33 15.33 3.50 -13.64
N PRO A 34 16.01 4.02 -14.69
CA PRO A 34 15.39 4.97 -15.62
C PRO A 34 14.20 4.37 -16.37
N ASP A 35 14.22 3.07 -16.64
CA ASP A 35 13.11 2.35 -17.29
C ASP A 35 12.04 1.96 -16.27
N TYR A 36 10.82 2.47 -16.46
CA TYR A 36 9.71 2.17 -15.57
C TYR A 36 9.23 0.71 -15.66
N VAL A 37 9.48 0.03 -16.78
CA VAL A 37 9.15 -1.40 -16.91
C VAL A 37 10.06 -2.23 -16.02
N ILE A 38 11.37 -1.88 -15.98
CA ILE A 38 12.32 -2.53 -15.07
C ILE A 38 11.94 -2.23 -13.61
N ARG A 39 11.54 -0.99 -13.29
CA ARG A 39 11.01 -0.68 -11.94
C ARG A 39 9.79 -1.52 -11.59
N GLY A 40 8.87 -1.72 -12.56
CA GLY A 40 7.69 -2.56 -12.37
C GLY A 40 8.04 -4.02 -12.09
N HIS A 41 9.01 -4.58 -12.81
CA HIS A 41 9.53 -5.92 -12.54
C HIS A 41 10.13 -6.03 -11.13
N TYR A 42 10.92 -5.03 -10.72
CA TYR A 42 11.50 -5.02 -9.40
C TYR A 42 10.44 -4.96 -8.28
N MET A 43 9.40 -4.12 -8.46
CA MET A 43 8.26 -4.05 -7.53
C MET A 43 7.52 -5.39 -7.44
N ALA A 44 7.21 -6.00 -8.59
CA ALA A 44 6.53 -7.29 -8.65
C ALA A 44 7.35 -8.40 -7.99
N GLU A 45 8.65 -8.48 -8.28
CA GLU A 45 9.54 -9.46 -7.67
C GLU A 45 9.63 -9.27 -6.15
N SER A 46 9.70 -8.03 -5.67
CA SER A 46 9.70 -7.73 -4.23
C SER A 46 8.41 -8.19 -3.56
N VAL A 47 7.26 -8.00 -4.21
CA VAL A 47 5.97 -8.52 -3.72
C VAL A 47 5.97 -10.06 -3.72
N ARG A 48 6.52 -10.72 -4.75
CA ARG A 48 6.69 -12.18 -4.78
C ARG A 48 7.53 -12.68 -3.60
N VAL A 49 8.58 -11.95 -3.23
CA VAL A 49 9.40 -12.26 -2.04
C VAL A 49 8.56 -12.18 -0.76
N LEU A 50 7.65 -11.20 -0.63
CA LEU A 50 6.73 -11.13 0.52
C LEU A 50 5.81 -12.36 0.58
N PHE A 51 5.27 -12.82 -0.56
CA PHE A 51 4.51 -14.07 -0.62
C PHE A 51 5.35 -15.29 -0.21
N SER A 52 6.60 -15.34 -0.64
CA SER A 52 7.53 -16.43 -0.24
C SER A 52 7.82 -16.41 1.25
N LYS A 53 7.99 -15.21 1.84
CA LYS A 53 8.30 -15.04 3.27
C LYS A 53 7.11 -15.30 4.19
N TYR A 54 5.91 -14.84 3.82
CA TYR A 54 4.73 -14.87 4.69
C TYR A 54 3.67 -15.90 4.27
N GLY A 55 3.86 -16.57 3.15
CA GLY A 55 2.85 -17.43 2.54
C GLY A 55 1.73 -16.63 1.88
N SER A 56 0.61 -17.27 1.54
CA SER A 56 -0.54 -16.62 0.93
C SER A 56 -1.15 -15.55 1.85
N PHE A 57 -1.64 -14.49 1.22
CA PHE A 57 -2.46 -13.47 1.86
C PHE A 57 -3.93 -13.72 1.51
N ASP A 58 -4.83 -13.55 2.47
CA ASP A 58 -6.27 -13.64 2.21
C ASP A 58 -6.70 -12.50 1.27
N ILE A 59 -6.16 -11.30 1.54
CA ILE A 59 -6.47 -10.09 0.80
C ILE A 59 -5.20 -9.27 0.56
N VAL A 60 -5.08 -8.72 -0.65
CA VAL A 60 -4.12 -7.68 -1.00
C VAL A 60 -4.88 -6.38 -1.21
N VAL A 61 -4.57 -5.36 -0.42
CA VAL A 61 -5.20 -4.04 -0.47
C VAL A 61 -4.25 -3.07 -1.17
N ILE A 62 -4.73 -2.40 -2.20
CA ILE A 62 -3.94 -1.46 -3.00
C ILE A 62 -4.66 -0.11 -3.03
N GLU A 63 -3.91 1.00 -2.88
CA GLU A 63 -4.48 2.32 -3.12
C GLU A 63 -4.89 2.44 -4.59
N GLU A 64 -6.14 2.83 -4.82
CA GLU A 64 -6.66 3.03 -6.17
C GLU A 64 -5.96 4.21 -6.86
N LEU A 65 -5.58 4.02 -8.12
CA LEU A 65 -4.98 5.08 -8.91
C LEU A 65 -5.99 6.21 -9.16
N LYS A 66 -5.60 7.44 -8.83
CA LYS A 66 -6.39 8.62 -9.18
C LYS A 66 -6.28 8.92 -10.67
N VAL A 67 -7.33 9.49 -11.22
CA VAL A 67 -7.25 10.11 -12.55
C VAL A 67 -6.23 11.24 -12.51
N LEU A 68 -5.16 11.10 -13.26
CA LEU A 68 -4.10 12.10 -13.35
C LEU A 68 -4.23 12.88 -14.66
N LYS A 69 -3.95 14.17 -14.61
CA LYS A 69 -3.87 15.02 -15.82
C LYS A 69 -2.77 14.53 -16.77
N ASN A 70 -1.67 14.02 -16.23
CA ASN A 70 -0.59 13.45 -17.02
C ASN A 70 -0.87 11.96 -17.33
N GLN A 71 -1.39 11.71 -18.53
CA GLN A 71 -1.73 10.37 -19.02
C GLN A 71 -0.52 9.43 -19.09
N LYS A 72 0.67 9.95 -19.39
CA LYS A 72 1.90 9.12 -19.41
C LYS A 72 2.22 8.57 -18.02
N VAL A 73 2.11 9.41 -16.99
CA VAL A 73 2.32 8.97 -15.60
C VAL A 73 1.25 7.96 -15.18
N LEU A 74 0.00 8.19 -15.53
CA LEU A 74 -1.08 7.25 -15.24
C LEU A 74 -0.85 5.89 -15.90
N ALA A 75 -0.47 5.89 -17.19
CA ALA A 75 -0.18 4.65 -17.92
C ALA A 75 0.99 3.88 -17.29
N MET A 76 2.07 4.59 -16.94
CA MET A 76 3.23 4.00 -16.25
C MET A 76 2.83 3.36 -14.91
N LEU A 77 2.06 4.06 -14.09
CA LEU A 77 1.59 3.52 -12.80
C LEU A 77 0.67 2.32 -13.01
N GLY A 78 -0.19 2.35 -14.04
CA GLY A 78 -1.06 1.23 -14.39
C GLY A 78 -0.28 -0.02 -14.80
N VAL A 79 0.80 0.14 -15.57
CA VAL A 79 1.69 -0.97 -15.94
C VAL A 79 2.34 -1.58 -14.70
N ILE A 80 2.92 -0.77 -13.83
CA ILE A 80 3.57 -1.24 -12.59
C ILE A 80 2.55 -1.95 -11.69
N GLN A 81 1.37 -1.37 -11.52
CA GLN A 81 0.31 -1.97 -10.71
C GLN A 81 -0.17 -3.30 -11.31
N GLY A 82 -0.31 -3.40 -12.62
CA GLY A 82 -0.65 -4.64 -13.31
C GLY A 82 0.38 -5.75 -13.11
N MET A 83 1.67 -5.42 -13.16
CA MET A 83 2.75 -6.38 -12.88
C MET A 83 2.69 -6.90 -11.44
N VAL A 84 2.44 -6.02 -10.47
CA VAL A 84 2.29 -6.40 -9.05
C VAL A 84 1.05 -7.26 -8.83
N ILE A 85 -0.09 -6.91 -9.43
CA ILE A 85 -1.34 -7.67 -9.32
C ILE A 85 -1.17 -9.11 -9.82
N ARG A 86 -0.38 -9.30 -10.88
CA ARG A 86 -0.08 -10.65 -11.39
C ARG A 86 0.53 -11.55 -10.31
N GLU A 87 1.36 -11.01 -9.42
CA GLU A 87 1.95 -11.79 -8.31
C GLU A 87 0.92 -12.12 -7.21
N CYS A 88 -0.22 -11.44 -7.21
CA CYS A 88 -1.29 -11.60 -6.22
C CYS A 88 -2.38 -12.61 -6.62
N PHE A 89 -2.17 -13.45 -7.64
CA PHE A 89 -3.21 -14.28 -8.27
C PHE A 89 -3.91 -15.28 -7.33
N ASN A 90 -3.32 -15.61 -6.18
CA ASN A 90 -3.90 -16.49 -5.15
C ASN A 90 -4.58 -15.72 -4.01
N SER A 91 -4.75 -14.42 -4.14
CA SER A 91 -5.35 -13.55 -3.13
C SER A 91 -6.51 -12.76 -3.72
N GLN A 92 -7.49 -12.40 -2.90
CA GLN A 92 -8.44 -11.38 -3.29
C GLN A 92 -7.72 -10.03 -3.34
N VAL A 93 -7.92 -9.26 -4.42
CA VAL A 93 -7.35 -7.90 -4.55
C VAL A 93 -8.45 -6.87 -4.38
N GLU A 94 -8.25 -5.92 -3.47
CA GLU A 94 -9.15 -4.83 -3.18
C GLU A 94 -8.48 -3.48 -3.45
N PHE A 95 -9.13 -2.65 -4.26
CA PHE A 95 -8.70 -1.26 -4.51
C PHE A 95 -9.46 -0.31 -3.61
N ILE A 96 -8.75 0.51 -2.86
CA ILE A 96 -9.35 1.47 -1.94
C ILE A 96 -9.04 2.90 -2.39
N PRO A 97 -10.08 3.71 -2.69
CA PRO A 97 -9.89 5.11 -3.02
C PRO A 97 -9.18 5.88 -1.90
N PRO A 98 -8.17 6.71 -2.21
CA PRO A 98 -7.46 7.49 -1.20
C PRO A 98 -8.38 8.41 -0.38
N THR A 99 -9.46 8.90 -0.97
CA THR A 99 -10.46 9.72 -0.27
C THR A 99 -11.19 8.96 0.85
N MET A 100 -11.27 7.64 0.76
CA MET A 100 -11.93 6.81 1.78
C MET A 100 -11.00 6.54 2.96
N TRP A 101 -9.79 6.03 2.71
CA TRP A 101 -8.91 5.59 3.78
C TRP A 101 -8.15 6.75 4.45
N ARG A 102 -7.89 7.85 3.74
CA ARG A 102 -7.17 9.02 4.29
C ARG A 102 -8.02 9.84 5.26
N LYS A 103 -9.34 9.88 5.05
CA LYS A 103 -10.27 10.69 5.84
C LYS A 103 -10.24 10.38 7.35
N PRO A 104 -10.33 9.12 7.81
CA PRO A 104 -10.31 8.80 9.23
C PRO A 104 -9.02 9.18 9.96
N TYR A 105 -7.93 9.37 9.21
CA TYR A 105 -6.62 9.75 9.75
C TYR A 105 -6.30 11.25 9.62
N GLY A 106 -7.26 12.05 9.11
CA GLY A 106 -7.05 13.48 8.91
C GLY A 106 -6.02 13.83 7.83
N LEU A 107 -5.80 12.92 6.86
CA LEU A 107 -4.81 13.05 5.79
C LEU A 107 -5.35 13.75 4.54
N ASN A 108 -6.49 14.43 4.67
CA ASN A 108 -7.06 15.26 3.62
C ASN A 108 -6.41 16.64 3.65
N GLY A 109 -5.75 17.04 2.57
CA GLY A 109 -5.08 18.31 2.49
C GLY A 109 -3.94 18.31 1.49
N LYS A 110 -3.01 19.25 1.67
CA LYS A 110 -1.82 19.30 0.84
C LYS A 110 -0.96 18.06 1.03
N ARG A 111 -0.41 17.55 -0.06
CA ARG A 111 0.35 16.28 -0.10
C ARG A 111 1.45 16.23 0.98
N GLU A 112 2.26 17.28 1.09
CA GLU A 112 3.36 17.32 2.06
C GLU A 112 2.89 17.30 3.51
N GLU A 113 1.77 17.94 3.82
CA GLU A 113 1.17 17.93 5.16
C GLU A 113 0.60 16.55 5.48
N ALA A 114 -0.09 15.92 4.51
CA ALA A 114 -0.63 14.57 4.67
C ALA A 114 0.46 13.55 4.97
N LYS A 115 1.60 13.61 4.26
CA LYS A 115 2.77 12.75 4.50
C LYS A 115 3.31 12.87 5.92
N LYS A 116 3.54 14.12 6.37
CA LYS A 116 4.01 14.38 7.75
C LYS A 116 3.03 13.86 8.80
N LYS A 117 1.73 14.07 8.58
CA LYS A 117 0.67 13.59 9.47
C LYS A 117 0.60 12.06 9.51
N ALA A 118 0.80 11.38 8.38
CA ALA A 118 0.82 9.91 8.33
C ALA A 118 1.95 9.34 9.20
N ILE A 119 3.16 9.88 9.05
CA ILE A 119 4.32 9.49 9.87
C ILE A 119 4.02 9.76 11.35
N GLN A 120 3.54 10.97 11.69
CA GLN A 120 3.25 11.33 13.07
C GLN A 120 2.17 10.43 13.67
N TYR A 121 1.11 10.13 12.91
CA TYR A 121 0.05 9.23 13.38
C TYR A 121 0.59 7.84 13.74
N CYS A 122 1.48 7.27 12.91
CA CYS A 122 2.11 5.99 13.20
C CYS A 122 2.96 6.05 14.48
N LYS A 123 3.79 7.10 14.64
CA LYS A 123 4.62 7.31 15.83
C LYS A 123 3.79 7.46 17.10
N ASP A 124 2.70 8.20 17.07
CA ASP A 124 1.78 8.38 18.20
C ASP A 124 1.10 7.06 18.63
N LYS A 125 1.08 6.06 17.73
CA LYS A 125 0.61 4.70 18.00
C LYS A 125 1.74 3.71 18.34
N GLY A 126 2.95 4.21 18.54
CA GLY A 126 4.11 3.40 18.88
C GLY A 126 4.69 2.59 17.73
N VAL A 127 4.42 3.01 16.48
CA VAL A 127 4.97 2.38 15.28
C VAL A 127 6.06 3.27 14.70
N GLU A 128 7.30 2.81 14.78
CA GLU A 128 8.45 3.52 14.25
C GLU A 128 8.52 3.36 12.72
N VAL A 129 8.24 4.43 11.99
CA VAL A 129 8.31 4.48 10.52
C VAL A 129 9.38 5.47 10.07
N ASN A 130 10.08 5.13 8.99
CA ASN A 130 11.16 5.95 8.44
C ASN A 130 10.70 6.79 7.24
N THR A 131 9.63 6.35 6.56
CA THR A 131 9.13 6.99 5.34
C THR A 131 7.61 7.18 5.39
N ASP A 132 7.12 8.12 4.59
CA ASP A 132 5.69 8.28 4.36
C ASP A 132 5.08 7.08 3.65
N ASP A 133 5.83 6.44 2.75
CA ASP A 133 5.38 5.23 2.04
C ASP A 133 5.06 4.09 3.02
N GLU A 134 5.91 3.86 4.04
CA GLU A 134 5.64 2.91 5.12
C GLU A 134 4.39 3.28 5.91
N ALA A 135 4.28 4.55 6.29
CA ALA A 135 3.15 5.03 7.07
C ALA A 135 1.84 4.90 6.29
N GLU A 136 1.81 5.30 5.02
CA GLU A 136 0.60 5.22 4.18
C GLU A 136 0.18 3.77 3.96
N ALA A 137 1.11 2.84 3.69
CA ALA A 137 0.80 1.42 3.57
C ALA A 137 0.23 0.82 4.87
N ILE A 138 0.78 1.18 6.02
CA ILE A 138 0.26 0.74 7.33
C ILE A 138 -1.17 1.26 7.55
N LEU A 139 -1.41 2.55 7.30
CA LEU A 139 -2.70 3.18 7.55
C LEU A 139 -3.78 2.65 6.61
N LEU A 140 -3.45 2.40 5.33
CA LEU A 140 -4.33 1.75 4.37
C LEU A 140 -4.74 0.35 4.85
N GLY A 141 -3.77 -0.47 5.27
CA GLY A 141 -4.03 -1.81 5.80
C GLY A 141 -4.87 -1.80 7.08
N LYS A 142 -4.59 -0.88 7.99
CA LYS A 142 -5.37 -0.69 9.23
C LYS A 142 -6.81 -0.23 8.95
N TYR A 143 -6.98 0.65 7.98
CA TYR A 143 -8.30 1.08 7.53
C TYR A 143 -9.14 -0.12 7.05
N PHE A 144 -8.54 -0.93 6.18
CA PHE A 144 -9.22 -2.10 5.63
C PHE A 144 -9.57 -3.11 6.72
N ALA A 145 -8.64 -3.45 7.61
CA ALA A 145 -8.88 -4.38 8.71
C ALA A 145 -10.07 -3.95 9.58
N LYS A 146 -10.13 -2.67 9.97
CA LYS A 146 -11.26 -2.13 10.74
C LYS A 146 -12.60 -2.22 9.99
N ARG A 147 -12.60 -1.96 8.69
CA ARG A 147 -13.81 -2.02 7.87
C ARG A 147 -14.39 -3.43 7.83
N VAL A 148 -13.54 -4.44 7.72
CA VAL A 148 -13.96 -5.85 7.72
C VAL A 148 -14.50 -6.24 9.09
N ASP A 149 -13.81 -5.90 10.18
CA ASP A 149 -14.25 -6.21 11.55
C ASP A 149 -15.61 -5.56 11.87
N SER A 150 -15.84 -4.33 11.39
CA SER A 150 -17.12 -3.63 11.56
C SER A 150 -18.27 -4.30 10.80
N ASN A 151 -18.00 -4.91 9.65
CA ASN A 151 -18.99 -5.61 8.86
C ASN A 151 -19.32 -7.02 9.40
N LEU A 152 -18.42 -7.60 10.23
CA LEU A 152 -18.65 -8.89 10.89
C LEU A 152 -19.42 -8.75 12.22
N SER A 153 -19.63 -7.53 12.68
CA SER A 153 -20.27 -7.22 13.98
C SER A 153 -21.78 -6.87 13.83
N VAL A 154 -22.40 -7.17 12.68
CA VAL A 154 -23.83 -6.94 12.39
C VAL A 154 -24.59 -8.25 12.35
#